data_49a5f02d91a6a1f0e173eae5ff8cfd09
#
_entry.id   49a5f02d91a6a1f0e173eae5ff8cfd09
#
_cell.length_a   1.000
_cell.length_b   1.000
_cell.length_c   1.000
_cell.angle_alpha   90.00
_cell.angle_beta   90.00
_cell.angle_gamma   90.00
#
_symmetry.space_group_name_H-M   'P 1'
#
loop_
_entity.id
_entity.type
_entity.pdbx_description
1 polymer ?
#
loop_
_entity_poly.entity_id
_entity_poly.type
_entity_poly.pdbx_seq_one_letter_code
_entity_poly.pdbx_strand_id
1 'polypeptide(L)'
;MYKSKFLIAIMVIALVTMACGINFNLPVTEVKTGPKQTDEISVPIPDTKSTIDLTLSFGAGEIQVQPEAQDVLISGTVSYNVSDFKPIIEASGSQVEIKQGNLEINGIPNFDKTVKNTWDLNLNTGVPLNLNIKAGAYSGKYELGGLSLENLDVTDGAADVDVNFSEPNLSNMVKLSYNTGASNVTLEGLGNANFENMVFKSGAGSYRLSFDGDLKQDGTVSVESGISTVTIVVPEGVPAQVTFEGGLSHVQTYGAWAQSGDSYSMDGTGPKLTIDVKMGAGTLELRNK
;
A
#
# COMPACT_ATOMS: atom_id res chain seq x y z
N MET A 1 30.05 0.90 4.49
CA MET A 1 30.59 1.98 3.63
C MET A 1 30.74 1.64 2.14
N TYR A 2 30.89 0.38 1.71
CA TYR A 2 31.04 0.03 0.27
C TYR A 2 29.72 0.05 -0.54
N LYS A 3 28.57 -0.28 0.06
CA LYS A 3 27.26 -0.35 -0.63
C LYS A 3 26.72 1.03 -1.06
N SER A 4 26.99 2.08 -0.28
CA SER A 4 26.54 3.45 -0.62
C SER A 4 27.28 4.01 -1.85
N LYS A 5 28.59 3.76 -1.95
CA LYS A 5 29.38 4.21 -3.09
C LYS A 5 29.00 3.52 -4.40
N PHE A 6 28.55 2.26 -4.31
CA PHE A 6 28.08 1.49 -5.47
C PHE A 6 26.74 2.00 -6.00
N LEU A 7 25.81 2.38 -5.11
CA LEU A 7 24.52 3.01 -5.47
C LEU A 7 24.72 4.39 -6.11
N ILE A 8 25.62 5.20 -5.57
CA ILE A 8 25.95 6.51 -6.15
C ILE A 8 26.58 6.34 -7.55
N ALA A 9 27.44 5.33 -7.73
CA ALA A 9 28.02 5.02 -9.03
C ALA A 9 26.96 4.60 -10.06
N ILE A 10 25.98 3.78 -9.66
CA ILE A 10 24.85 3.37 -10.53
C ILE A 10 23.99 4.58 -10.89
N MET A 11 23.69 5.46 -9.91
CA MET A 11 22.90 6.67 -10.14
C MET A 11 23.62 7.66 -11.07
N VAL A 12 24.92 7.82 -10.91
CA VAL A 12 25.74 8.65 -11.80
C VAL A 12 25.83 8.02 -13.21
N ILE A 13 25.95 6.71 -13.32
CA ILE A 13 25.92 6.01 -14.61
C ILE A 13 24.55 6.18 -15.28
N ALA A 14 23.45 6.06 -14.54
CA ALA A 14 22.09 6.29 -15.05
C ALA A 14 21.90 7.74 -15.54
N LEU A 15 22.40 8.73 -14.79
CA LEU A 15 22.35 10.14 -15.19
C LEU A 15 23.25 10.43 -16.40
N VAL A 16 24.43 9.82 -16.49
CA VAL A 16 25.34 9.98 -17.62
C VAL A 16 24.79 9.29 -18.88
N THR A 17 24.13 8.14 -18.75
CA THR A 17 23.49 7.47 -19.89
C THR A 17 22.29 8.26 -20.41
N MET A 18 21.53 8.94 -19.54
CA MET A 18 20.47 9.87 -19.96
C MET A 18 21.01 11.12 -20.68
N ALA A 19 22.20 11.60 -20.29
CA ALA A 19 22.83 12.75 -20.93
C ALA A 19 23.50 12.41 -22.31
N CYS A 20 23.83 11.14 -22.57
CA CYS A 20 24.45 10.70 -23.80
C CYS A 20 23.50 10.28 -24.93
N GLY A 21 22.19 10.52 -24.79
CA GLY A 21 21.22 10.30 -25.87
C GLY A 21 21.12 8.85 -26.35
N ILE A 22 21.33 7.87 -25.49
CA ILE A 22 21.11 6.45 -25.84
C ILE A 22 19.60 6.25 -25.96
N ASN A 23 19.08 6.24 -27.17
CA ASN A 23 17.71 5.88 -27.47
C ASN A 23 17.55 4.37 -27.26
N PHE A 24 17.04 3.98 -26.08
CA PHE A 24 16.54 2.63 -25.88
C PHE A 24 15.17 2.53 -26.59
N ASN A 25 15.17 2.07 -27.83
CA ASN A 25 13.95 1.66 -28.51
C ASN A 25 13.49 0.31 -27.92
N LEU A 26 12.87 0.36 -26.76
CA LEU A 26 12.15 -0.80 -26.28
C LEU A 26 10.87 -0.94 -27.12
N PRO A 27 10.59 -2.12 -27.68
CA PRO A 27 9.36 -2.31 -28.45
C PRO A 27 8.17 -2.06 -27.53
N VAL A 28 7.34 -1.09 -27.89
CA VAL A 28 6.06 -0.82 -27.24
C VAL A 28 5.01 -1.62 -27.99
N THR A 29 4.31 -2.51 -27.29
CA THR A 29 3.30 -3.36 -27.88
C THR A 29 1.92 -2.88 -27.43
N GLU A 30 1.04 -2.63 -28.40
CA GLU A 30 -0.35 -2.30 -28.13
C GLU A 30 -1.09 -3.49 -27.54
N VAL A 31 -1.83 -3.27 -26.46
CA VAL A 31 -2.68 -4.27 -25.84
C VAL A 31 -3.98 -4.36 -26.64
N LYS A 32 -4.27 -5.52 -27.18
CA LYS A 32 -5.50 -5.75 -27.95
C LYS A 32 -6.72 -5.77 -27.02
N THR A 33 -7.66 -4.87 -27.25
CA THR A 33 -8.93 -4.82 -26.54
C THR A 33 -10.04 -5.48 -27.33
N GLY A 34 -11.00 -6.08 -26.63
CA GLY A 34 -12.22 -6.66 -27.14
C GLY A 34 -13.47 -6.03 -26.50
N PRO A 35 -14.63 -6.67 -26.61
CA PRO A 35 -15.83 -6.27 -25.90
C PRO A 35 -15.63 -6.42 -24.39
N LYS A 36 -16.28 -5.56 -23.60
CA LYS A 36 -16.28 -5.66 -22.13
C LYS A 36 -16.88 -7.00 -21.69
N GLN A 37 -16.17 -7.69 -20.83
CA GLN A 37 -16.61 -8.88 -20.12
C GLN A 37 -16.74 -8.55 -18.62
N THR A 38 -17.59 -9.30 -17.92
CA THR A 38 -17.74 -9.18 -16.47
C THR A 38 -17.92 -10.59 -15.90
N ASP A 39 -17.04 -10.95 -14.97
CA ASP A 39 -17.14 -12.18 -14.21
C ASP A 39 -17.58 -11.86 -12.78
N GLU A 40 -18.50 -12.65 -12.25
CA GLU A 40 -18.87 -12.61 -10.85
C GLU A 40 -17.86 -13.42 -10.02
N ILE A 41 -17.44 -12.85 -8.92
CA ILE A 41 -16.54 -13.47 -7.95
C ILE A 41 -17.38 -13.92 -6.75
N SER A 42 -17.28 -15.17 -6.38
CA SER A 42 -17.87 -15.72 -5.17
C SER A 42 -16.99 -16.86 -4.66
N VAL A 43 -16.27 -16.59 -3.58
CA VAL A 43 -15.36 -17.55 -2.96
C VAL A 43 -15.92 -17.94 -1.60
N PRO A 44 -16.27 -19.20 -1.37
CA PRO A 44 -16.77 -19.63 -0.07
C PRO A 44 -15.72 -19.49 1.03
N ILE A 45 -16.15 -19.36 2.27
CA ILE A 45 -15.26 -19.41 3.43
C ILE A 45 -14.65 -20.81 3.49
N PRO A 46 -13.31 -20.95 3.48
CA PRO A 46 -12.66 -22.26 3.64
C PRO A 46 -13.04 -22.94 4.96
N ASP A 47 -13.27 -24.24 4.92
CA ASP A 47 -13.52 -25.03 6.14
C ASP A 47 -12.21 -25.25 6.90
N THR A 48 -11.79 -24.24 7.61
CA THR A 48 -10.55 -24.24 8.42
C THR A 48 -10.76 -23.47 9.71
N LYS A 49 -9.97 -23.84 10.73
CA LYS A 49 -9.89 -23.08 11.99
C LYS A 49 -8.69 -22.11 12.00
N SER A 50 -7.86 -22.17 10.98
CA SER A 50 -6.70 -21.30 10.85
C SER A 50 -7.08 -19.98 10.22
N THR A 51 -6.31 -18.94 10.49
CA THR A 51 -6.36 -17.66 9.77
C THR A 51 -6.24 -17.91 8.26
N ILE A 52 -7.04 -17.21 7.48
CA ILE A 52 -7.07 -17.36 6.03
C ILE A 52 -6.02 -16.44 5.40
N ASP A 53 -5.14 -17.02 4.60
CA ASP A 53 -4.17 -16.27 3.79
C ASP A 53 -4.82 -15.91 2.45
N LEU A 54 -5.27 -14.66 2.33
CA LEU A 54 -5.88 -14.14 1.12
C LEU A 54 -4.89 -13.30 0.33
N THR A 55 -4.66 -13.68 -0.93
CA THR A 55 -3.83 -12.91 -1.86
C THR A 55 -4.66 -12.38 -3.01
N LEU A 56 -4.55 -11.06 -3.26
CA LEU A 56 -5.08 -10.38 -4.44
C LEU A 56 -3.90 -9.97 -5.32
N SER A 57 -3.78 -10.59 -6.50
CA SER A 57 -2.68 -10.33 -7.45
C SER A 57 -3.23 -9.59 -8.68
N PHE A 58 -2.93 -8.28 -8.78
CA PHE A 58 -3.52 -7.36 -9.73
C PHE A 58 -2.45 -6.66 -10.58
N GLY A 59 -2.53 -6.76 -11.89
CA GLY A 59 -1.51 -6.19 -12.78
C GLY A 59 -1.67 -4.68 -12.99
N ALA A 60 -2.76 -4.28 -13.65
CA ALA A 60 -3.03 -2.88 -13.99
C ALA A 60 -4.55 -2.63 -14.11
N GLY A 61 -4.99 -1.42 -13.77
CA GLY A 61 -6.38 -0.97 -13.84
C GLY A 61 -6.88 -0.30 -12.56
N GLU A 62 -8.10 -0.60 -12.16
CA GLU A 62 -8.74 -0.05 -10.96
C GLU A 62 -9.19 -1.19 -10.04
N ILE A 63 -8.93 -1.09 -8.75
CA ILE A 63 -9.39 -2.08 -7.76
C ILE A 63 -10.02 -1.38 -6.57
N GLN A 64 -11.18 -1.87 -6.16
CA GLN A 64 -11.87 -1.46 -4.95
C GLN A 64 -12.10 -2.68 -4.06
N VAL A 65 -11.84 -2.54 -2.76
CA VAL A 65 -12.04 -3.59 -1.75
C VAL A 65 -12.81 -2.98 -0.58
N GLN A 66 -13.86 -3.68 -0.12
CA GLN A 66 -14.75 -3.23 0.94
C GLN A 66 -15.13 -4.36 1.91
N PRO A 67 -15.51 -4.07 3.17
CA PRO A 67 -15.87 -5.08 4.18
C PRO A 67 -17.37 -5.44 4.13
N GLU A 68 -17.90 -5.92 2.99
CA GLU A 68 -19.33 -6.12 2.80
C GLU A 68 -19.78 -7.56 2.52
N ALA A 69 -18.86 -8.54 2.39
CA ALA A 69 -19.26 -9.93 2.21
C ALA A 69 -19.75 -10.56 3.52
N GLN A 70 -20.88 -11.28 3.47
CA GLN A 70 -21.49 -11.88 4.65
C GLN A 70 -21.33 -13.40 4.71
N ASP A 71 -21.83 -14.13 3.72
CA ASP A 71 -21.90 -15.60 3.75
C ASP A 71 -20.73 -16.28 3.03
N VAL A 72 -19.89 -15.51 2.35
CA VAL A 72 -18.73 -15.98 1.58
C VAL A 72 -17.48 -15.22 2.02
N LEU A 73 -16.30 -15.76 1.73
CA LEU A 73 -15.03 -15.09 2.02
C LEU A 73 -14.87 -13.83 1.18
N ILE A 74 -15.16 -13.93 -0.11
CA ILE A 74 -15.10 -12.83 -1.07
C ILE A 74 -16.30 -12.93 -2.00
N SER A 75 -16.93 -11.78 -2.26
CA SER A 75 -17.89 -11.59 -3.35
C SER A 75 -17.52 -10.35 -4.15
N GLY A 76 -18.06 -10.23 -5.36
CA GLY A 76 -17.86 -9.03 -6.15
C GLY A 76 -17.88 -9.26 -7.64
N THR A 77 -17.32 -8.34 -8.40
CA THR A 77 -17.26 -8.40 -9.86
C THR A 77 -15.90 -7.98 -10.39
N VAL A 78 -15.49 -8.61 -11.49
CA VAL A 78 -14.31 -8.22 -12.26
C VAL A 78 -14.73 -7.93 -13.68
N SER A 79 -14.53 -6.69 -14.12
CA SER A 79 -14.86 -6.22 -15.46
C SER A 79 -13.60 -5.91 -16.26
N TYR A 80 -13.45 -6.48 -17.43
CA TYR A 80 -12.27 -6.30 -18.28
C TYR A 80 -12.62 -6.35 -19.76
N ASN A 81 -11.72 -5.86 -20.63
CA ASN A 81 -11.87 -5.94 -22.09
C ASN A 81 -10.61 -6.49 -22.81
N VAL A 82 -9.67 -7.01 -22.04
CA VAL A 82 -8.54 -7.79 -22.54
C VAL A 82 -8.76 -9.22 -22.08
N SER A 83 -8.83 -10.18 -23.01
CA SER A 83 -9.13 -11.59 -22.69
C SER A 83 -8.19 -12.19 -21.64
N ASP A 84 -6.93 -11.78 -21.68
CA ASP A 84 -5.88 -12.28 -20.78
C ASP A 84 -6.04 -11.77 -19.34
N PHE A 85 -6.90 -10.77 -19.10
CA PHE A 85 -7.17 -10.24 -17.73
C PHE A 85 -8.24 -11.03 -16.98
N LYS A 86 -8.78 -12.09 -17.59
CA LYS A 86 -9.76 -12.94 -16.92
C LYS A 86 -9.22 -13.38 -15.55
N PRO A 87 -10.00 -13.19 -14.46
CA PRO A 87 -9.57 -13.56 -13.12
C PRO A 87 -9.41 -15.09 -12.99
N ILE A 88 -8.40 -15.49 -12.26
CA ILE A 88 -8.13 -16.89 -11.91
C ILE A 88 -8.24 -16.98 -10.39
N ILE A 89 -9.03 -17.92 -9.89
CA ILE A 89 -9.23 -18.17 -8.48
C ILE A 89 -8.59 -19.51 -8.13
N GLU A 90 -7.68 -19.50 -7.15
CA GLU A 90 -7.03 -20.69 -6.63
C GLU A 90 -7.29 -20.75 -5.11
N ALA A 91 -7.77 -21.90 -4.62
CA ALA A 91 -8.05 -22.12 -3.22
C ALA A 91 -7.53 -23.50 -2.77
N SER A 92 -6.78 -23.51 -1.68
CA SER A 92 -6.22 -24.75 -1.10
C SER A 92 -6.06 -24.59 0.41
N GLY A 93 -6.84 -25.33 1.19
CA GLY A 93 -6.86 -25.20 2.64
C GLY A 93 -7.22 -23.78 3.08
N SER A 94 -6.34 -23.14 3.88
CA SER A 94 -6.52 -21.74 4.29
C SER A 94 -6.00 -20.70 3.27
N GLN A 95 -5.40 -21.13 2.17
CA GLN A 95 -4.84 -20.23 1.18
C GLN A 95 -5.86 -19.98 0.06
N VAL A 96 -6.12 -18.72 -0.23
CA VAL A 96 -6.96 -18.27 -1.33
C VAL A 96 -6.24 -17.19 -2.12
N GLU A 97 -6.13 -17.37 -3.41
CA GLU A 97 -5.59 -16.35 -4.31
C GLU A 97 -6.60 -16.02 -5.41
N ILE A 98 -6.83 -14.74 -5.62
CA ILE A 98 -7.49 -14.21 -6.81
C ILE A 98 -6.45 -13.42 -7.57
N LYS A 99 -6.14 -13.86 -8.79
CA LYS A 99 -5.14 -13.23 -9.62
C LYS A 99 -5.68 -12.84 -10.99
N GLN A 100 -5.22 -11.71 -11.50
CA GLN A 100 -5.41 -11.37 -12.89
C GLN A 100 -4.68 -12.40 -13.77
N GLY A 101 -5.27 -12.78 -14.87
CA GLY A 101 -4.61 -13.62 -15.87
C GLY A 101 -3.38 -12.91 -16.47
N ASN A 102 -2.45 -13.67 -16.98
CA ASN A 102 -1.18 -13.17 -17.48
C ASN A 102 -1.32 -12.55 -18.87
N LEU A 103 -0.91 -11.30 -19.01
CA LEU A 103 -0.78 -10.65 -20.30
C LEU A 103 0.50 -11.13 -20.99
N GLU A 104 0.33 -11.94 -22.06
CA GLU A 104 1.46 -12.40 -22.86
C GLU A 104 1.79 -11.39 -23.97
N ILE A 105 2.77 -10.54 -23.74
CA ILE A 105 3.26 -9.58 -24.74
C ILE A 105 4.79 -9.55 -24.78
N ASN A 106 5.32 -9.26 -25.98
CA ASN A 106 6.75 -8.98 -26.16
C ASN A 106 7.00 -7.46 -26.11
N GLY A 107 7.68 -6.99 -25.06
CA GLY A 107 8.00 -5.58 -24.88
C GLY A 107 7.23 -4.90 -23.77
N ILE A 108 7.17 -3.58 -23.80
CA ILE A 108 6.43 -2.78 -22.81
C ILE A 108 4.97 -2.66 -23.25
N PRO A 109 3.98 -3.06 -22.39
CA PRO A 109 2.57 -2.89 -22.72
C PRO A 109 2.21 -1.41 -22.82
N ASN A 110 1.50 -1.04 -23.87
CA ASN A 110 0.85 0.25 -23.95
C ASN A 110 -0.59 0.10 -23.44
N PHE A 111 -0.81 0.53 -22.21
CA PHE A 111 -2.14 0.64 -21.61
C PHE A 111 -2.72 2.01 -21.95
N ASP A 112 -3.39 2.12 -23.08
CA ASP A 112 -4.12 3.32 -23.40
C ASP A 112 -5.47 3.41 -22.64
N LYS A 113 -6.19 4.51 -22.82
CA LYS A 113 -7.50 4.73 -22.15
C LYS A 113 -8.60 3.74 -22.57
N THR A 114 -8.35 2.91 -23.58
CA THR A 114 -9.33 1.90 -24.05
C THR A 114 -9.24 0.61 -23.25
N VAL A 115 -8.09 0.32 -22.64
CA VAL A 115 -7.92 -0.86 -21.78
C VAL A 115 -8.73 -0.67 -20.50
N LYS A 116 -9.57 -1.65 -20.18
CA LYS A 116 -10.39 -1.70 -18.98
C LYS A 116 -10.08 -2.94 -18.17
N ASN A 117 -9.84 -2.74 -16.87
CA ASN A 117 -9.72 -3.78 -15.87
C ASN A 117 -10.13 -3.16 -14.52
N THR A 118 -11.31 -3.53 -14.06
CA THR A 118 -11.89 -2.96 -12.84
C THR A 118 -12.35 -4.10 -11.95
N TRP A 119 -11.84 -4.14 -10.73
CA TRP A 119 -12.18 -5.11 -9.71
C TRP A 119 -12.96 -4.41 -8.60
N ASP A 120 -14.12 -4.94 -8.27
CA ASP A 120 -14.97 -4.48 -7.17
C ASP A 120 -15.25 -5.68 -6.28
N LEU A 121 -14.54 -5.74 -5.14
CA LEU A 121 -14.48 -6.92 -4.27
C LEU A 121 -14.93 -6.57 -2.85
N ASN A 122 -15.76 -7.44 -2.30
CA ASN A 122 -16.22 -7.38 -0.93
C ASN A 122 -15.60 -8.51 -0.12
N LEU A 123 -15.00 -8.20 1.03
CA LEU A 123 -14.38 -9.16 1.95
C LEU A 123 -15.28 -9.45 3.14
N ASN A 124 -15.17 -10.66 3.68
CA ASN A 124 -15.86 -11.08 4.89
C ASN A 124 -15.26 -10.42 6.14
N THR A 125 -16.12 -9.92 7.02
CA THR A 125 -15.69 -9.27 8.27
C THR A 125 -15.52 -10.24 9.43
N GLY A 126 -16.16 -11.41 9.36
CA GLY A 126 -16.27 -12.37 10.47
C GLY A 126 -15.14 -13.39 10.57
N VAL A 127 -14.19 -13.40 9.63
CA VAL A 127 -13.10 -14.38 9.61
C VAL A 127 -11.73 -13.73 9.74
N PRO A 128 -10.80 -14.30 10.52
CA PRO A 128 -9.44 -13.78 10.62
C PRO A 128 -8.69 -13.91 9.28
N LEU A 129 -8.05 -12.82 8.85
CA LEU A 129 -7.38 -12.73 7.56
C LEU A 129 -5.92 -12.26 7.69
N ASN A 130 -5.04 -12.89 6.93
CA ASN A 130 -3.79 -12.30 6.44
C ASN A 130 -4.05 -11.83 5.01
N LEU A 131 -4.12 -10.53 4.80
CA LEU A 131 -4.41 -9.94 3.49
C LEU A 131 -3.12 -9.52 2.79
N ASN A 132 -2.87 -10.11 1.62
CA ASN A 132 -1.74 -9.76 0.76
C ASN A 132 -2.27 -9.15 -0.55
N ILE A 133 -1.85 -7.94 -0.87
CA ILE A 133 -2.18 -7.25 -2.11
C ILE A 133 -0.88 -7.06 -2.91
N LYS A 134 -0.83 -7.65 -4.10
CA LYS A 134 0.30 -7.51 -5.03
C LYS A 134 -0.20 -6.84 -6.29
N ALA A 135 0.27 -5.65 -6.57
CA ALA A 135 -0.21 -4.90 -7.71
C ALA A 135 0.92 -4.26 -8.54
N GLY A 136 0.63 -3.99 -9.79
CA GLY A 136 1.59 -3.39 -10.71
C GLY A 136 1.41 -1.87 -10.83
N ALA A 137 0.70 -1.41 -11.87
CA ALA A 137 0.41 0.00 -12.13
C ALA A 137 -1.09 0.24 -12.10
N TYR A 138 -1.63 0.89 -11.05
CA TYR A 138 -3.06 0.90 -10.81
C TYR A 138 -3.55 2.07 -9.96
N SER A 139 -4.88 2.23 -9.91
CA SER A 139 -5.57 2.99 -8.87
C SER A 139 -6.29 2.04 -7.91
N GLY A 140 -6.12 2.24 -6.61
CA GLY A 140 -6.69 1.40 -5.56
C GLY A 140 -7.50 2.17 -4.53
N LYS A 141 -8.64 1.60 -4.13
CA LYS A 141 -9.42 2.09 -2.99
C LYS A 141 -9.70 0.92 -2.06
N TYR A 142 -9.15 0.98 -0.86
CA TYR A 142 -9.26 -0.08 0.12
C TYR A 142 -9.92 0.46 1.39
N GLU A 143 -11.20 0.12 1.61
CA GLU A 143 -11.84 0.28 2.89
C GLU A 143 -11.64 -1.02 3.67
N LEU A 144 -10.85 -0.97 4.73
CA LEU A 144 -10.43 -2.13 5.50
C LEU A 144 -10.94 -2.09 6.95
N GLY A 145 -11.65 -1.04 7.33
CA GLY A 145 -12.28 -0.92 8.64
C GLY A 145 -13.30 -2.03 8.87
N GLY A 146 -13.44 -2.52 10.11
CA GLY A 146 -14.38 -3.59 10.46
C GLY A 146 -13.99 -4.99 9.97
N LEU A 147 -12.87 -5.16 9.28
CA LEU A 147 -12.31 -6.48 8.98
C LEU A 147 -11.61 -7.07 10.21
N SER A 148 -11.30 -8.37 10.16
CA SER A 148 -10.51 -9.10 11.18
C SER A 148 -9.10 -9.38 10.63
N LEU A 149 -8.31 -8.33 10.39
CA LEU A 149 -6.96 -8.47 9.83
C LEU A 149 -5.94 -8.77 10.94
N GLU A 150 -5.22 -9.90 10.81
CA GLU A 150 -4.06 -10.23 11.65
C GLU A 150 -2.76 -9.73 11.02
N ASN A 151 -2.68 -9.70 9.70
CA ASN A 151 -1.60 -9.09 8.94
C ASN A 151 -2.14 -8.43 7.67
N LEU A 152 -1.51 -7.31 7.29
CA LEU A 152 -1.70 -6.65 6.00
C LEU A 152 -0.35 -6.46 5.33
N ASP A 153 -0.20 -6.97 4.11
CA ASP A 153 0.98 -6.72 3.26
C ASP A 153 0.52 -6.19 1.90
N VAL A 154 0.93 -4.98 1.55
CA VAL A 154 0.69 -4.38 0.24
C VAL A 154 2.02 -4.15 -0.44
N THR A 155 2.16 -4.67 -1.65
CA THR A 155 3.32 -4.42 -2.51
C THR A 155 2.86 -3.99 -3.88
N ASP A 156 3.26 -2.81 -4.29
CA ASP A 156 2.92 -2.26 -5.61
C ASP A 156 4.08 -1.54 -6.31
N GLY A 157 3.91 -1.27 -7.59
CA GLY A 157 4.91 -0.63 -8.42
C GLY A 157 4.69 0.87 -8.59
N ALA A 158 3.65 1.26 -9.33
CA ALA A 158 3.27 2.65 -9.59
C ALA A 158 1.77 2.81 -9.36
N ALA A 159 1.38 3.58 -8.34
CA ALA A 159 0.01 3.54 -7.88
C ALA A 159 -0.52 4.89 -7.40
N ASP A 160 -1.84 5.03 -7.45
CA ASP A 160 -2.61 6.08 -6.77
C ASP A 160 -3.60 5.36 -5.85
N VAL A 161 -3.31 5.33 -4.55
CA VAL A 161 -4.00 4.44 -3.60
C VAL A 161 -4.47 5.17 -2.36
N ASP A 162 -5.73 4.94 -2.03
CA ASP A 162 -6.34 5.30 -0.77
C ASP A 162 -6.64 4.02 0.05
N VAL A 163 -6.07 3.92 1.24
CA VAL A 163 -6.40 2.89 2.24
C VAL A 163 -7.04 3.57 3.44
N ASN A 164 -8.20 3.10 3.83
CA ASN A 164 -8.94 3.65 4.95
C ASN A 164 -9.32 2.56 5.96
N PHE A 165 -9.18 2.87 7.23
CA PHE A 165 -9.74 2.11 8.35
C PHE A 165 -10.80 2.97 9.04
N SER A 166 -11.98 3.10 8.40
CA SER A 166 -13.09 3.93 8.93
C SER A 166 -13.63 3.41 10.26
N GLU A 167 -13.52 2.09 10.48
CA GLU A 167 -13.94 1.39 11.70
C GLU A 167 -12.76 0.60 12.30
N PRO A 168 -12.78 0.29 13.60
CA PRO A 168 -11.71 -0.50 14.20
C PRO A 168 -11.57 -1.88 13.56
N ASN A 169 -10.33 -2.29 13.29
CA ASN A 169 -9.97 -3.65 12.96
C ASN A 169 -10.35 -4.58 14.12
N LEU A 170 -11.04 -5.68 13.84
CA LEU A 170 -11.60 -6.56 14.85
C LEU A 170 -10.58 -7.51 15.50
N SER A 171 -9.42 -7.70 14.85
CA SER A 171 -8.29 -8.47 15.36
C SER A 171 -7.14 -7.56 15.80
N ASN A 172 -6.22 -8.11 16.60
CA ASN A 172 -4.91 -7.49 16.80
C ASN A 172 -4.06 -7.72 15.56
N MET A 173 -3.64 -6.65 14.89
CA MET A 173 -2.79 -6.73 13.70
C MET A 173 -1.32 -6.76 14.13
N VAL A 174 -0.66 -7.89 13.93
CA VAL A 174 0.77 -8.04 14.28
C VAL A 174 1.62 -7.15 13.37
N LYS A 175 1.30 -7.11 12.07
CA LYS A 175 2.09 -6.37 11.10
C LYS A 175 1.22 -5.72 10.01
N LEU A 176 1.48 -4.43 9.76
CA LEU A 176 1.05 -3.71 8.57
C LEU A 176 2.29 -3.37 7.75
N SER A 177 2.38 -3.87 6.53
CA SER A 177 3.49 -3.62 5.60
C SER A 177 2.96 -3.00 4.31
N TYR A 178 3.54 -1.88 3.90
CA TYR A 178 3.24 -1.24 2.62
C TYR A 178 4.54 -0.92 1.89
N ASN A 179 4.75 -1.56 0.74
CA ASN A 179 5.93 -1.37 -0.09
C ASN A 179 5.50 -0.85 -1.47
N THR A 180 5.98 0.32 -1.85
CA THR A 180 5.60 0.95 -3.12
C THR A 180 6.80 1.53 -3.86
N GLY A 181 6.70 1.61 -5.17
CA GLY A 181 7.73 2.20 -6.01
C GLY A 181 7.54 3.71 -6.19
N ALA A 182 6.89 4.14 -7.27
CA ALA A 182 6.63 5.54 -7.60
C ALA A 182 5.13 5.83 -7.54
N SER A 183 4.63 6.36 -6.42
CA SER A 183 3.20 6.36 -6.12
C SER A 183 2.75 7.58 -5.33
N ASN A 184 1.43 7.82 -5.35
CA ASN A 184 0.75 8.61 -4.35
C ASN A 184 -0.05 7.66 -3.46
N VAL A 185 0.19 7.67 -2.16
CA VAL A 185 -0.50 6.78 -1.22
C VAL A 185 -1.01 7.56 -0.03
N THR A 186 -2.28 7.39 0.26
CA THR A 186 -2.93 7.91 1.46
C THR A 186 -3.37 6.74 2.32
N LEU A 187 -2.88 6.67 3.56
CA LEU A 187 -3.33 5.73 4.58
C LEU A 187 -4.04 6.54 5.68
N GLU A 188 -5.33 6.32 5.84
CA GLU A 188 -6.16 7.03 6.83
C GLU A 188 -6.73 6.06 7.87
N GLY A 189 -7.03 6.59 9.06
CA GLY A 189 -7.60 5.79 10.15
C GLY A 189 -6.63 4.76 10.72
N LEU A 190 -5.31 4.97 10.64
CA LEU A 190 -4.31 4.00 11.09
C LEU A 190 -4.40 3.69 12.59
N GLY A 191 -4.98 4.59 13.41
CA GLY A 191 -5.30 4.29 14.81
C GLY A 191 -6.32 3.15 14.95
N ASN A 192 -7.26 3.04 14.01
CA ASN A 192 -8.25 1.96 13.96
C ASN A 192 -7.66 0.65 13.43
N ALA A 193 -6.54 0.65 12.74
CA ALA A 193 -5.92 -0.55 12.20
C ALA A 193 -5.45 -1.54 13.28
N ASN A 194 -5.27 -1.07 14.53
CA ASN A 194 -4.89 -1.87 15.69
C ASN A 194 -3.61 -2.70 15.45
N PHE A 195 -2.59 -2.08 14.88
CA PHE A 195 -1.32 -2.73 14.55
C PHE A 195 -0.30 -2.61 15.69
N GLU A 196 0.58 -3.62 15.83
CA GLU A 196 1.76 -3.56 16.69
C GLU A 196 2.94 -2.91 15.95
N ASN A 197 3.18 -3.38 14.72
CA ASN A 197 4.29 -2.96 13.90
C ASN A 197 3.83 -2.53 12.51
N MET A 198 4.24 -1.34 12.09
CA MET A 198 4.00 -0.86 10.74
C MET A 198 5.34 -0.59 10.02
N VAL A 199 5.44 -1.05 8.79
CA VAL A 199 6.57 -0.79 7.89
C VAL A 199 6.04 -0.16 6.61
N PHE A 200 6.47 1.06 6.31
CA PHE A 200 6.15 1.77 5.08
C PHE A 200 7.44 2.01 4.29
N LYS A 201 7.56 1.42 3.10
CA LYS A 201 8.71 1.60 2.22
C LYS A 201 8.27 2.16 0.88
N SER A 202 8.94 3.21 0.44
CA SER A 202 8.57 3.88 -0.80
C SER A 202 9.79 4.40 -1.57
N GLY A 203 9.63 4.53 -2.88
CA GLY A 203 10.64 5.11 -3.75
C GLY A 203 10.45 6.62 -3.93
N ALA A 204 9.61 7.05 -4.87
CA ALA A 204 9.37 8.46 -5.17
C ALA A 204 7.87 8.76 -5.17
N GLY A 205 7.46 9.91 -4.61
CA GLY A 205 6.05 10.29 -4.62
C GLY A 205 5.58 11.16 -3.47
N SER A 206 4.27 11.09 -3.21
CA SER A 206 3.62 11.81 -2.12
C SER A 206 2.88 10.82 -1.24
N TYR A 207 3.17 10.82 0.06
CA TYR A 207 2.68 9.83 0.99
C TYR A 207 2.08 10.51 2.20
N ARG A 208 0.86 10.10 2.57
CA ARG A 208 0.17 10.57 3.76
C ARG A 208 -0.16 9.40 4.66
N LEU A 209 0.31 9.45 5.90
CA LEU A 209 0.07 8.47 6.95
C LEU A 209 -0.68 9.17 8.09
N SER A 210 -1.97 8.90 8.25
CA SER A 210 -2.84 9.52 9.26
C SER A 210 -3.24 8.51 10.32
N PHE A 211 -2.79 8.75 11.55
CA PHE A 211 -3.05 7.90 12.71
C PHE A 211 -4.35 8.27 13.43
N ASP A 212 -5.32 8.80 12.68
CA ASP A 212 -6.67 9.04 13.17
C ASP A 212 -7.33 7.73 13.61
N GLY A 213 -8.30 7.81 14.52
CA GLY A 213 -9.01 6.66 15.05
C GLY A 213 -8.66 6.37 16.51
N ASP A 214 -8.95 5.17 16.96
CA ASP A 214 -8.84 4.76 18.37
C ASP A 214 -7.65 3.81 18.55
N LEU A 215 -6.47 4.36 18.79
CA LEU A 215 -5.25 3.58 19.02
C LEU A 215 -5.40 2.74 20.30
N LYS A 216 -5.41 1.42 20.15
CA LYS A 216 -5.68 0.48 21.28
C LYS A 216 -4.43 0.04 22.02
N GLN A 217 -3.27 0.13 21.39
CA GLN A 217 -1.98 -0.35 21.89
C GLN A 217 -0.84 0.51 21.37
N ASP A 218 0.32 0.39 21.98
CA ASP A 218 1.52 1.07 21.50
C ASP A 218 1.84 0.58 20.07
N GLY A 219 2.16 1.51 19.19
CA GLY A 219 2.50 1.24 17.80
C GLY A 219 3.95 1.62 17.49
N THR A 220 4.67 0.73 16.81
CA THR A 220 5.99 1.02 16.23
C THR A 220 5.87 1.15 14.73
N VAL A 221 6.38 2.26 14.19
CA VAL A 221 6.28 2.59 12.76
C VAL A 221 7.67 2.85 12.20
N SER A 222 8.01 2.18 11.11
CA SER A 222 9.22 2.44 10.33
C SER A 222 8.85 2.95 8.95
N VAL A 223 9.33 4.15 8.60
CA VAL A 223 9.12 4.77 7.29
C VAL A 223 10.46 4.91 6.58
N GLU A 224 10.60 4.26 5.44
CA GLU A 224 11.77 4.39 4.57
C GLU A 224 11.34 4.96 3.21
N SER A 225 11.85 6.11 2.82
CA SER A 225 11.46 6.75 1.55
C SER A 225 12.65 7.29 0.77
N GLY A 226 12.56 7.21 -0.55
CA GLY A 226 13.62 7.71 -1.45
C GLY A 226 13.54 9.23 -1.65
N ILE A 227 12.83 9.69 -2.67
CA ILE A 227 12.64 11.12 -3.01
C ILE A 227 11.16 11.44 -2.91
N SER A 228 10.74 12.09 -1.84
CA SER A 228 9.29 12.20 -1.57
C SER A 228 8.91 13.38 -0.69
N THR A 229 7.61 13.63 -0.65
CA THR A 229 6.94 14.32 0.46
C THR A 229 6.22 13.28 1.30
N VAL A 230 6.57 13.19 2.57
CA VAL A 230 5.89 12.31 3.54
C VAL A 230 5.19 13.19 4.57
N THR A 231 3.87 13.05 4.68
CA THR A 231 3.05 13.72 5.69
C THR A 231 2.61 12.72 6.74
N ILE A 232 3.02 12.92 7.99
CA ILE A 232 2.57 12.13 9.14
C ILE A 232 1.61 12.99 9.95
N VAL A 233 0.40 12.47 10.17
CA VAL A 233 -0.63 13.13 10.95
C VAL A 233 -0.90 12.32 12.21
N VAL A 234 -0.71 12.93 13.37
CA VAL A 234 -0.99 12.32 14.67
C VAL A 234 -2.09 13.15 15.35
N PRO A 235 -3.18 12.53 15.84
CA PRO A 235 -4.23 13.26 16.55
C PRO A 235 -3.72 13.95 17.81
N GLU A 236 -4.34 15.09 18.17
CA GLU A 236 -4.07 15.74 19.44
C GLU A 236 -4.34 14.79 20.63
N GLY A 237 -3.44 14.81 21.61
CA GLY A 237 -3.57 13.97 22.80
C GLY A 237 -3.03 12.54 22.68
N VAL A 238 -2.64 12.09 21.50
CA VAL A 238 -1.90 10.83 21.31
C VAL A 238 -0.43 11.06 21.53
N PRO A 239 0.23 10.39 22.51
CA PRO A 239 1.66 10.55 22.73
C PRO A 239 2.43 9.98 21.54
N ALA A 240 3.34 10.76 20.99
CA ALA A 240 4.14 10.36 19.83
C ALA A 240 5.58 10.77 19.96
N GLN A 241 6.46 9.94 19.41
CA GLN A 241 7.88 10.26 19.25
C GLN A 241 8.29 9.90 17.80
N VAL A 242 8.80 10.88 17.08
CA VAL A 242 9.31 10.73 15.71
C VAL A 242 10.80 10.97 15.72
N THR A 243 11.59 10.00 15.23
CA THR A 243 13.03 10.16 14.99
C THR A 243 13.25 10.29 13.49
N PHE A 244 13.99 11.29 13.06
CA PHE A 244 14.21 11.56 11.65
C PHE A 244 15.68 11.43 11.26
N GLU A 245 15.95 10.64 10.22
CA GLU A 245 17.24 10.53 9.55
C GLU A 245 17.07 10.89 8.06
N GLY A 246 17.64 12.01 7.63
CA GLY A 246 17.50 12.50 6.25
C GLY A 246 18.82 12.93 5.64
N GLY A 247 18.99 12.65 4.35
CA GLY A 247 20.14 13.10 3.57
C GLY A 247 19.99 14.55 3.08
N LEU A 248 19.19 14.76 2.02
CA LEU A 248 18.82 16.06 1.45
C LEU A 248 17.36 16.40 1.74
N SER A 249 16.94 16.21 2.98
CA SER A 249 15.55 16.36 3.40
C SER A 249 15.46 17.35 4.55
N HIS A 250 14.28 17.98 4.69
CA HIS A 250 13.97 18.85 5.83
C HIS A 250 12.65 18.48 6.47
N VAL A 251 12.48 18.85 7.75
CA VAL A 251 11.27 18.60 8.51
C VAL A 251 10.50 19.90 8.68
N GLN A 252 9.19 19.84 8.44
CA GLN A 252 8.23 20.91 8.74
C GLN A 252 7.24 20.42 9.78
N THR A 253 7.07 21.17 10.85
CA THR A 253 6.13 20.84 11.94
C THR A 253 4.95 21.80 11.94
N TYR A 254 3.76 21.25 12.13
CA TYR A 254 2.50 22.00 12.27
C TYR A 254 1.80 21.51 13.53
N GLY A 255 1.58 22.44 14.47
CA GLY A 255 0.97 22.15 15.76
C GLY A 255 1.98 22.00 16.89
N ALA A 256 1.65 21.22 17.92
CA ALA A 256 2.35 21.19 19.22
C ALA A 256 3.51 20.18 19.28
N TRP A 257 4.40 20.18 18.29
CA TRP A 257 5.60 19.34 18.29
C TRP A 257 6.74 19.98 19.04
N ALA A 258 7.30 19.29 20.03
CA ALA A 258 8.55 19.65 20.69
C ALA A 258 9.72 19.00 19.95
N GLN A 259 10.75 19.79 19.63
CA GLN A 259 11.95 19.31 18.92
C GLN A 259 13.17 19.25 19.85
N SER A 260 13.89 18.14 19.76
CA SER A 260 15.20 17.97 20.42
C SER A 260 16.15 17.22 19.48
N GLY A 261 17.06 17.95 18.82
CA GLY A 261 17.91 17.38 17.77
C GLY A 261 17.07 16.86 16.59
N ASP A 262 17.27 15.60 16.26
CA ASP A 262 16.54 14.88 15.19
C ASP A 262 15.27 14.18 15.70
N SER A 263 14.87 14.42 16.94
CA SER A 263 13.68 13.86 17.55
C SER A 263 12.59 14.90 17.73
N TYR A 264 11.37 14.53 17.41
CA TYR A 264 10.15 15.33 17.56
C TYR A 264 9.19 14.55 18.43
N SER A 265 8.62 15.21 19.43
CA SER A 265 7.70 14.55 20.37
C SER A 265 6.43 15.35 20.57
N MET A 266 5.38 14.64 20.90
CA MET A 266 4.11 15.19 21.31
C MET A 266 3.64 14.45 22.56
N ASP A 267 3.28 15.21 23.59
CA ASP A 267 2.73 14.66 24.83
C ASP A 267 1.28 14.28 24.66
N GLY A 268 0.86 13.26 25.40
CA GLY A 268 -0.51 12.78 25.36
C GLY A 268 -0.77 11.74 26.45
N THR A 269 -1.93 11.09 26.36
CA THR A 269 -2.34 10.02 27.27
C THR A 269 -2.76 8.80 26.49
N GLY A 270 -2.51 7.60 27.05
CA GLY A 270 -2.85 6.34 26.40
C GLY A 270 -1.69 5.73 25.58
N PRO A 271 -1.99 4.89 24.61
CA PRO A 271 -0.99 4.20 23.81
C PRO A 271 -0.10 5.17 23.02
N LYS A 272 1.18 4.82 22.89
CA LYS A 272 2.21 5.66 22.29
C LYS A 272 2.56 5.22 20.87
N LEU A 273 2.76 6.18 19.97
CA LEU A 273 3.35 5.96 18.66
C LEU A 273 4.86 6.25 18.69
N THR A 274 5.67 5.28 18.30
CA THR A 274 7.10 5.44 18.07
C THR A 274 7.37 5.30 16.58
N ILE A 275 7.86 6.36 15.95
CA ILE A 275 7.96 6.47 14.49
C ILE A 275 9.40 6.79 14.10
N ASP A 276 10.05 5.89 13.37
CA ASP A 276 11.38 6.10 12.82
C ASP A 276 11.26 6.39 11.32
N VAL A 277 11.73 7.56 10.88
CA VAL A 277 11.65 8.02 9.50
C VAL A 277 13.04 8.16 8.91
N LYS A 278 13.26 7.48 7.76
CA LYS A 278 14.49 7.59 6.95
C LYS A 278 14.14 8.05 5.55
N MET A 279 14.70 9.18 5.13
CA MET A 279 14.45 9.74 3.80
C MET A 279 15.74 10.07 3.07
N GLY A 280 15.78 9.79 1.76
CA GLY A 280 16.88 10.21 0.91
C GLY A 280 16.87 11.71 0.63
N ALA A 281 15.78 12.22 0.06
CA ALA A 281 15.58 13.63 -0.25
C ALA A 281 14.09 14.01 -0.18
N GLY A 282 13.79 15.27 0.12
CA GLY A 282 12.42 15.80 0.10
C GLY A 282 11.96 16.45 1.40
N THR A 283 10.71 16.29 1.75
CA THR A 283 10.09 16.93 2.91
C THR A 283 9.36 15.92 3.79
N LEU A 284 9.64 15.96 5.10
CA LEU A 284 8.80 15.34 6.12
C LEU A 284 7.91 16.42 6.75
N GLU A 285 6.61 16.24 6.66
CA GLU A 285 5.64 17.09 7.35
C GLU A 285 5.07 16.35 8.55
N LEU A 286 5.25 16.89 9.74
CA LEU A 286 4.63 16.40 10.98
C LEU A 286 3.47 17.30 11.33
N ARG A 287 2.27 16.75 11.35
CA ARG A 287 1.04 17.50 11.62
C ARG A 287 0.32 16.88 12.81
N ASN A 288 -0.23 17.72 13.69
CA ASN A 288 -1.24 17.28 14.62
C ASN A 288 -2.60 17.92 14.27
N LYS A 289 -3.67 17.21 14.53
CA LYS A 289 -5.03 17.56 14.11
C LYS A 289 -6.00 17.29 15.26
#